data_e8fc1946b9fd5acf0a49ee1bd873e126
#
_entry.id   e8fc1946b9fd5acf0a49ee1bd873e126
#
_cell.length_a   1.000
_cell.length_b   1.000
_cell.length_c   1.000
_cell.angle_alpha   90.00
_cell.angle_beta   90.00
_cell.angle_gamma   90.00
#
_symmetry.space_group_name_H-M   'P 1'
#
loop_
_entity.id
_entity.type
_entity.pdbx_description
1 polymer ?
#
loop_
_entity_poly.entity_id
_entity_poly.type
_entity_poly.pdbx_seq_one_letter_code
_entity_poly.pdbx_strand_id
1 'polypeptide(L)'
;MASSSTQPITTADKSILTPLMTLEGHEPYAWNNSTSDGEQEELKYISCISYFPDGKQMISGSRDKTIRRWDLRKGKEIVKDREVYNRKVLKVGVSRDGRWVVHVIAGEKGIKVSEVETGIVRTFDEDSWIDCIDISADSTLLAGASWNQVRIWNLDTGASPFKIGGYLYEALGLSEDSRKLAVRSSDSKERHLQVWDVQTQKLDVQKSTHSYLRSSHVPIFWTTKHKTIVTAFNSPDDDHYSISEFDASTLNTVGAPFKHTSQICRLALSTDCVLLASASYSTIKLWAFESRQLLASFDVESPLTLLLSPDSRQLAYTSFYDAKIRICDIPANILASIESVCIPTYIHHLHANMFILPIFFAVDLMVPLQFPATSPLPRSHIVSGTGIVPYV
;
A
#
# COMPACT_ATOMS: atom_id res chain seq x y z
N MET A 1 -46.38 23.32 4.25
CA MET A 1 -45.45 23.43 3.13
C MET A 1 -44.15 23.94 3.72
N ALA A 2 -43.22 23.05 4.01
CA ALA A 2 -41.89 23.39 4.49
C ALA A 2 -40.93 23.12 3.34
N SER A 3 -40.34 24.20 2.79
CA SER A 3 -39.34 24.13 1.75
C SER A 3 -37.99 23.73 2.36
N SER A 4 -37.53 22.52 2.03
CA SER A 4 -36.16 22.09 2.34
C SER A 4 -35.19 22.83 1.40
N SER A 5 -34.47 23.79 1.95
CA SER A 5 -33.35 24.40 1.26
C SER A 5 -32.18 23.42 1.24
N THR A 6 -31.98 22.74 0.11
CA THR A 6 -30.73 22.05 -0.20
C THR A 6 -29.65 23.11 -0.39
N GLN A 7 -28.73 23.24 0.56
CA GLN A 7 -27.53 24.04 0.36
C GLN A 7 -26.68 23.42 -0.76
N PRO A 8 -26.10 24.23 -1.65
CA PRO A 8 -25.21 23.74 -2.69
C PRO A 8 -23.93 23.18 -2.05
N ILE A 9 -23.50 22.00 -2.52
CA ILE A 9 -22.21 21.39 -2.21
C ILE A 9 -21.14 22.40 -2.59
N THR A 10 -20.48 22.96 -1.58
CA THR A 10 -19.32 23.83 -1.77
C THR A 10 -18.26 23.04 -2.54
N THR A 11 -17.88 23.51 -3.71
CA THR A 11 -16.71 23.06 -4.45
C THR A 11 -15.52 23.09 -3.49
N ALA A 12 -14.92 21.92 -3.22
CA ALA A 12 -13.71 21.84 -2.41
C ALA A 12 -12.68 22.81 -3.01
N ASP A 13 -12.24 23.75 -2.22
CA ASP A 13 -11.22 24.72 -2.60
C ASP A 13 -10.01 23.94 -3.17
N LYS A 14 -9.57 24.31 -4.37
CA LYS A 14 -8.36 23.76 -4.96
C LYS A 14 -7.17 24.25 -4.14
N SER A 15 -6.72 23.42 -3.23
CA SER A 15 -5.56 23.74 -2.39
C SER A 15 -4.28 23.27 -3.09
N ILE A 16 -3.19 24.01 -2.86
CA ILE A 16 -1.86 23.62 -3.36
C ILE A 16 -1.25 22.65 -2.34
N LEU A 17 -0.86 21.47 -2.81
CA LEU A 17 -0.13 20.50 -2.01
C LEU A 17 1.34 20.95 -1.90
N THR A 18 1.71 21.52 -0.77
CA THR A 18 3.08 22.00 -0.53
C THR A 18 3.93 20.88 0.06
N PRO A 19 5.04 20.49 -0.59
CA PRO A 19 5.94 19.49 -0.03
C PRO A 19 6.59 20.00 1.26
N LEU A 20 6.46 19.21 2.33
CA LEU A 20 7.28 19.35 3.55
C LEU A 20 8.74 19.00 3.24
N MET A 21 8.93 18.00 2.39
CA MET A 21 10.24 17.49 2.02
C MET A 21 10.26 17.08 0.55
N THR A 22 11.39 17.37 -0.10
CA THR A 22 11.68 16.88 -1.45
C THR A 22 12.99 16.10 -1.41
N LEU A 23 12.94 14.81 -1.81
CA LEU A 23 14.14 13.97 -1.89
C LEU A 23 14.64 14.00 -3.33
N GLU A 24 15.88 14.43 -3.49
CA GLU A 24 16.55 14.60 -4.78
C GLU A 24 17.82 13.73 -4.83
N GLY A 25 18.11 13.14 -5.98
CA GLY A 25 19.31 12.33 -6.16
C GLY A 25 19.23 11.36 -7.32
N HIS A 26 18.02 10.87 -7.68
CA HIS A 26 17.83 10.15 -8.92
C HIS A 26 18.12 11.04 -10.12
N GLU A 27 18.64 10.45 -11.19
CA GLU A 27 18.91 11.20 -12.42
C GLU A 27 17.60 11.66 -13.06
N PRO A 28 17.46 12.97 -13.32
CA PRO A 28 16.27 13.49 -13.98
C PRO A 28 16.21 13.10 -15.46
N TYR A 29 15.04 13.23 -16.04
CA TYR A 29 14.83 13.16 -17.48
C TYR A 29 15.63 14.28 -18.16
N ALA A 30 16.54 13.93 -19.06
CA ALA A 30 17.22 14.90 -19.93
C ALA A 30 16.60 14.82 -21.32
N TRP A 31 15.89 15.88 -21.72
CA TRP A 31 15.46 16.05 -23.10
C TRP A 31 16.64 16.63 -23.90
N ASN A 32 17.43 15.77 -24.52
CA ASN A 32 18.46 16.24 -25.48
C ASN A 32 17.89 16.13 -26.88
N ASN A 33 17.65 17.29 -27.51
CA ASN A 33 17.14 17.42 -28.89
C ASN A 33 18.13 16.98 -29.98
N SER A 34 19.24 16.36 -29.63
CA SER A 34 20.32 16.05 -30.60
C SER A 34 21.17 14.86 -30.19
N THR A 35 20.77 13.67 -30.56
CA THR A 35 21.73 12.60 -30.81
C THR A 35 21.54 12.16 -32.26
N SER A 36 22.61 12.36 -33.06
CA SER A 36 22.71 11.98 -34.48
C SER A 36 22.71 10.46 -34.72
N ASP A 37 22.64 9.65 -33.64
CA ASP A 37 22.87 8.21 -33.69
C ASP A 37 21.63 7.33 -33.43
N GLY A 38 20.42 7.92 -33.44
CA GLY A 38 19.17 7.13 -33.44
C GLY A 38 18.87 6.38 -32.13
N GLU A 39 19.66 6.51 -31.07
CA GLU A 39 19.31 5.99 -29.75
C GLU A 39 18.23 6.87 -29.13
N GLN A 40 17.03 6.34 -28.99
CA GLN A 40 15.96 6.98 -28.23
C GLN A 40 16.41 7.09 -26.78
N GLU A 41 16.71 8.31 -26.31
CA GLU A 41 16.95 8.55 -24.90
C GLU A 41 15.73 8.11 -24.08
N GLU A 42 15.96 7.11 -23.26
CA GLU A 42 14.89 6.54 -22.44
C GLU A 42 14.56 7.47 -21.26
N LEU A 43 13.27 7.74 -21.10
CA LEU A 43 12.71 8.49 -19.97
C LEU A 43 13.21 7.94 -18.62
N LYS A 44 13.94 8.76 -17.86
CA LYS A 44 14.41 8.43 -16.51
C LYS A 44 13.47 9.04 -15.48
N TYR A 45 12.74 8.23 -14.76
CA TYR A 45 11.84 8.65 -13.68
C TYR A 45 11.82 7.61 -12.56
N ILE A 46 11.36 8.02 -11.39
CA ILE A 46 11.17 7.13 -10.24
C ILE A 46 9.92 6.28 -10.48
N SER A 47 10.11 4.98 -10.72
CA SER A 47 9.03 4.05 -11.07
C SER A 47 8.20 3.64 -9.86
N CYS A 48 8.81 3.60 -8.69
CA CYS A 48 8.21 3.07 -7.47
C CYS A 48 8.89 3.62 -6.23
N ILE A 49 8.12 3.72 -5.16
CA ILE A 49 8.57 4.05 -3.81
C ILE A 49 7.90 3.12 -2.80
N SER A 50 8.50 2.93 -1.65
CA SER A 50 7.91 2.19 -0.52
C SER A 50 8.44 2.74 0.80
N TYR A 51 7.57 2.91 1.80
CA TYR A 51 7.99 3.23 3.16
C TYR A 51 8.52 1.99 3.87
N PHE A 52 9.48 2.18 4.76
CA PHE A 52 9.72 1.23 5.85
C PHE A 52 8.62 1.39 6.90
N PRO A 53 8.27 0.30 7.61
CA PRO A 53 7.11 0.31 8.51
C PRO A 53 7.22 1.28 9.68
N ASP A 54 8.43 1.68 10.07
CA ASP A 54 8.67 2.68 11.10
C ASP A 54 8.43 4.14 10.64
N GLY A 55 8.13 4.34 9.35
CA GLY A 55 7.91 5.65 8.73
C GLY A 55 9.13 6.57 8.69
N LYS A 56 10.33 6.08 9.11
CA LYS A 56 11.55 6.91 9.20
C LYS A 56 12.42 6.79 7.97
N GLN A 57 12.18 5.81 7.15
CA GLN A 57 12.94 5.53 5.94
C GLN A 57 12.01 5.21 4.78
N MET A 58 12.53 5.43 3.59
CA MET A 58 11.88 5.10 2.33
C MET A 58 12.89 4.47 1.38
N ILE A 59 12.40 3.62 0.48
CA ILE A 59 13.17 3.09 -0.64
C ILE A 59 12.52 3.53 -1.94
N SER A 60 13.32 3.80 -2.95
CA SER A 60 12.87 4.15 -4.29
C SER A 60 13.61 3.38 -5.36
N GLY A 61 12.90 2.99 -6.41
CA GLY A 61 13.45 2.39 -7.61
C GLY A 61 13.18 3.27 -8.82
N SER A 62 14.18 3.42 -9.70
CA SER A 62 14.12 4.32 -10.83
C SER A 62 14.55 3.67 -12.14
N ARG A 63 14.10 4.25 -13.24
CA ARG A 63 14.60 3.95 -14.58
C ARG A 63 16.05 4.45 -14.81
N ASP A 64 16.61 5.22 -13.88
CA ASP A 64 18.04 5.54 -13.84
C ASP A 64 18.93 4.34 -13.45
N LYS A 65 18.31 3.16 -13.26
CA LYS A 65 18.93 1.89 -12.91
C LYS A 65 19.42 1.81 -11.47
N THR A 66 18.95 2.70 -10.59
CA THR A 66 19.33 2.71 -9.18
C THR A 66 18.16 2.40 -8.26
N ILE A 67 18.49 1.78 -7.13
CA ILE A 67 17.65 1.73 -5.94
C ILE A 67 18.34 2.60 -4.90
N ARG A 68 17.55 3.47 -4.25
CA ARG A 68 18.06 4.38 -3.22
C ARG A 68 17.24 4.26 -1.96
N ARG A 69 17.92 4.36 -0.83
CA ARG A 69 17.32 4.37 0.50
C ARG A 69 17.49 5.76 1.12
N TRP A 70 16.45 6.24 1.77
CA TRP A 70 16.34 7.61 2.26
C TRP A 70 16.09 7.62 3.77
N ASP A 71 16.83 8.45 4.50
CA ASP A 71 16.53 8.83 5.89
C ASP A 71 15.59 10.03 5.87
N LEU A 72 14.32 9.82 6.22
CA LEU A 72 13.28 10.85 6.15
C LEU A 72 13.40 11.90 7.26
N ARG A 73 14.11 11.60 8.34
CA ARG A 73 14.39 12.60 9.38
C ARG A 73 15.41 13.63 8.90
N LYS A 74 16.35 13.18 8.09
CA LYS A 74 17.42 14.04 7.55
C LYS A 74 17.09 14.60 6.17
N GLY A 75 16.08 14.06 5.50
CA GLY A 75 15.77 14.37 4.10
C GLY A 75 16.91 14.02 3.14
N LYS A 76 17.68 12.96 3.43
CA LYS A 76 18.91 12.62 2.68
C LYS A 76 19.00 11.14 2.35
N GLU A 77 19.66 10.85 1.25
CA GLU A 77 20.00 9.49 0.85
C GLU A 77 20.99 8.84 1.84
N ILE A 78 20.78 7.57 2.11
CA ILE A 78 21.72 6.69 2.81
C ILE A 78 22.62 6.05 1.75
N VAL A 79 23.67 6.76 1.36
CA VAL A 79 24.51 6.44 0.19
C VAL A 79 25.12 5.02 0.23
N LYS A 80 25.44 4.51 1.43
CA LYS A 80 25.97 3.14 1.59
C LYS A 80 24.99 2.05 1.16
N ASP A 81 23.69 2.36 1.13
CA ASP A 81 22.62 1.43 0.80
C ASP A 81 22.13 1.63 -0.66
N ARG A 82 22.89 2.37 -1.48
CA ARG A 82 22.57 2.55 -2.91
C ARG A 82 22.95 1.30 -3.69
N GLU A 83 21.99 0.79 -4.45
CA GLU A 83 22.23 -0.31 -5.38
C GLU A 83 22.17 0.20 -6.83
N VAL A 84 23.11 -0.25 -7.65
CA VAL A 84 23.19 0.11 -9.07
C VAL A 84 23.07 -1.16 -9.91
N TYR A 85 22.18 -1.12 -10.88
CA TYR A 85 21.88 -2.22 -11.80
C TYR A 85 22.26 -1.86 -13.24
N ASN A 86 22.35 -2.87 -14.08
CA ASN A 86 22.56 -2.66 -15.52
C ASN A 86 21.29 -2.28 -16.25
N ARG A 87 20.14 -2.43 -15.61
CA ARG A 87 18.80 -2.25 -16.18
C ARG A 87 17.90 -1.45 -15.24
N LYS A 88 16.77 -0.95 -15.78
CA LYS A 88 15.78 -0.16 -15.05
C LYS A 88 15.18 -0.93 -13.88
N VAL A 89 14.96 -0.26 -12.77
CA VAL A 89 14.18 -0.79 -11.65
C VAL A 89 12.70 -0.50 -11.90
N LEU A 90 11.87 -1.54 -11.89
CA LEU A 90 10.45 -1.43 -12.17
C LEU A 90 9.60 -1.34 -10.91
N LYS A 91 9.92 -2.15 -9.89
CA LYS A 91 9.20 -2.21 -8.63
C LYS A 91 10.16 -2.32 -7.46
N VAL A 92 9.78 -1.71 -6.35
CA VAL A 92 10.33 -1.96 -5.03
C VAL A 92 9.18 -2.11 -4.03
N GLY A 93 9.39 -2.91 -2.99
CA GLY A 93 8.46 -3.09 -1.88
C GLY A 93 9.22 -3.44 -0.61
N VAL A 94 8.68 -3.03 0.53
CA VAL A 94 9.20 -3.36 1.87
C VAL A 94 8.12 -4.15 2.59
N SER A 95 8.50 -5.25 3.24
CA SER A 95 7.58 -6.04 4.07
C SER A 95 7.14 -5.26 5.31
N ARG A 96 5.98 -5.60 5.88
CA ARG A 96 5.42 -4.89 7.04
C ARG A 96 6.26 -5.03 8.31
N ASP A 97 7.04 -6.10 8.44
CA ASP A 97 8.02 -6.27 9.52
C ASP A 97 9.35 -5.54 9.27
N GLY A 98 9.54 -4.98 8.06
CA GLY A 98 10.76 -4.30 7.66
C GLY A 98 11.95 -5.22 7.35
N ARG A 99 11.75 -6.54 7.40
CA ARG A 99 12.82 -7.52 7.21
C ARG A 99 13.21 -7.68 5.74
N TRP A 100 12.24 -7.62 4.83
CA TRP A 100 12.43 -7.90 3.43
C TRP A 100 12.29 -6.67 2.55
N VAL A 101 13.20 -6.52 1.62
CA VAL A 101 13.10 -5.59 0.49
C VAL A 101 13.01 -6.40 -0.79
N VAL A 102 11.98 -6.15 -1.56
CA VAL A 102 11.70 -6.82 -2.83
C VAL A 102 11.93 -5.84 -3.97
N HIS A 103 12.62 -6.28 -5.04
CA HIS A 103 12.82 -5.46 -6.23
C HIS A 103 12.75 -6.27 -7.52
N VAL A 104 12.17 -5.63 -8.53
CA VAL A 104 11.99 -6.16 -9.87
C VAL A 104 12.79 -5.31 -10.85
N ILE A 105 13.67 -5.96 -11.60
CA ILE A 105 14.58 -5.32 -12.57
C ILE A 105 14.10 -5.66 -13.98
N ALA A 106 14.01 -4.65 -14.85
CA ALA A 106 13.58 -4.83 -16.23
C ALA A 106 14.47 -5.82 -16.99
N GLY A 107 13.86 -6.81 -17.64
CA GLY A 107 14.57 -7.79 -18.44
C GLY A 107 15.44 -8.78 -17.65
N GLU A 108 15.42 -8.74 -16.33
CA GLU A 108 15.89 -9.84 -15.51
C GLU A 108 14.73 -10.80 -15.25
N LYS A 109 15.03 -12.09 -15.19
CA LYS A 109 14.06 -13.11 -14.80
C LYS A 109 13.97 -13.16 -13.28
N GLY A 110 12.73 -13.24 -12.79
CA GLY A 110 12.49 -13.38 -11.36
C GLY A 110 12.46 -12.08 -10.56
N ILE A 111 12.30 -12.27 -9.28
CA ILE A 111 12.19 -11.21 -8.28
C ILE A 111 13.40 -11.33 -7.34
N LYS A 112 14.10 -10.23 -7.10
CA LYS A 112 15.14 -10.18 -6.07
C LYS A 112 14.52 -9.84 -4.71
N VAL A 113 14.90 -10.58 -3.71
CA VAL A 113 14.48 -10.42 -2.32
C VAL A 113 15.70 -10.30 -1.44
N SER A 114 15.86 -9.16 -0.82
CA SER A 114 16.99 -8.84 0.06
C SER A 114 16.53 -8.83 1.52
N GLU A 115 17.27 -9.50 2.39
CA GLU A 115 17.07 -9.40 3.83
C GLU A 115 17.83 -8.18 4.36
N VAL A 116 17.10 -7.29 5.03
CA VAL A 116 17.62 -5.94 5.40
C VAL A 116 18.79 -6.01 6.39
N GLU A 117 18.72 -6.93 7.36
CA GLU A 117 19.76 -7.05 8.40
C GLU A 117 21.04 -7.70 7.88
N THR A 118 20.91 -8.77 7.12
CA THR A 118 22.06 -9.58 6.65
C THR A 118 22.60 -9.13 5.31
N GLY A 119 21.80 -8.40 4.53
CA GLY A 119 22.13 -8.03 3.14
C GLY A 119 22.10 -9.23 2.17
N ILE A 120 21.62 -10.40 2.61
CA ILE A 120 21.52 -11.58 1.75
C ILE A 120 20.45 -11.35 0.70
N VAL A 121 20.83 -11.50 -0.57
CA VAL A 121 19.93 -11.39 -1.73
C VAL A 121 19.61 -12.78 -2.25
N ARG A 122 18.33 -13.07 -2.44
CA ARG A 122 17.81 -14.27 -3.09
C ARG A 122 17.09 -13.88 -4.39
N THR A 123 17.08 -14.77 -5.36
CA THR A 123 16.31 -14.60 -6.59
C THR A 123 15.20 -15.66 -6.61
N PHE A 124 13.96 -15.23 -6.73
CA PHE A 124 12.81 -16.11 -6.92
C PHE A 124 12.53 -16.18 -8.41
N ASP A 125 12.77 -17.33 -8.98
CA ASP A 125 12.72 -17.51 -10.43
C ASP A 125 11.30 -17.34 -10.99
N GLU A 126 11.23 -16.56 -12.06
CA GLU A 126 10.04 -16.34 -12.86
C GLU A 126 10.43 -16.22 -14.33
N ASP A 127 9.73 -16.93 -15.19
CA ASP A 127 10.04 -16.97 -16.63
C ASP A 127 9.60 -15.70 -17.37
N SER A 128 8.72 -14.94 -16.76
CA SER A 128 8.08 -13.75 -17.34
C SER A 128 8.41 -12.47 -16.54
N TRP A 129 8.27 -11.33 -17.19
CA TRP A 129 8.44 -10.03 -16.53
C TRP A 129 7.30 -9.76 -15.54
N ILE A 130 7.68 -9.35 -14.35
CA ILE A 130 6.73 -9.02 -13.27
C ILE A 130 6.30 -7.56 -13.41
N ASP A 131 5.00 -7.34 -13.48
CA ASP A 131 4.39 -6.01 -13.62
C ASP A 131 3.85 -5.47 -12.30
N CYS A 132 3.41 -6.33 -11.40
CA CYS A 132 2.96 -5.93 -10.07
C CYS A 132 3.37 -6.95 -9.01
N ILE A 133 3.57 -6.46 -7.79
CA ILE A 133 3.93 -7.24 -6.60
C ILE A 133 3.09 -6.79 -5.42
N ASP A 134 2.88 -7.72 -4.49
CA ASP A 134 2.34 -7.44 -3.16
C ASP A 134 2.95 -8.37 -2.13
N ILE A 135 3.14 -7.88 -0.91
CA ILE A 135 3.69 -8.64 0.21
C ILE A 135 2.59 -8.79 1.25
N SER A 136 2.36 -10.01 1.70
CA SER A 136 1.34 -10.31 2.72
C SER A 136 1.56 -9.53 4.01
N ALA A 137 0.47 -9.28 4.74
CA ALA A 137 0.49 -8.52 5.97
C ALA A 137 1.37 -9.15 7.07
N ASP A 138 1.43 -10.47 7.10
CA ASP A 138 2.29 -11.25 8.01
C ASP A 138 3.76 -11.35 7.53
N SER A 139 4.11 -10.70 6.41
CA SER A 139 5.45 -10.69 5.82
C SER A 139 5.99 -12.07 5.44
N THR A 140 5.13 -13.06 5.24
CA THR A 140 5.53 -14.44 4.89
C THR A 140 5.44 -14.75 3.41
N LEU A 141 4.54 -14.08 2.68
CA LEU A 141 4.27 -14.33 1.28
C LEU A 141 4.57 -13.11 0.40
N LEU A 142 5.08 -13.39 -0.79
CA LEU A 142 5.24 -12.44 -1.89
C LEU A 142 4.38 -12.91 -3.06
N ALA A 143 3.46 -12.08 -3.50
CA ALA A 143 2.71 -12.30 -4.73
C ALA A 143 3.32 -11.47 -5.87
N GLY A 144 3.43 -12.05 -7.04
CA GLY A 144 3.88 -11.36 -8.25
C GLY A 144 3.02 -11.75 -9.44
N ALA A 145 2.64 -10.77 -10.24
CA ALA A 145 1.92 -10.98 -11.48
C ALA A 145 2.74 -10.52 -12.67
N SER A 146 2.74 -11.35 -13.68
CA SER A 146 3.29 -11.09 -14.99
C SER A 146 2.17 -11.00 -16.04
N TRP A 147 2.52 -10.74 -17.29
CA TRP A 147 1.55 -10.63 -18.38
C TRP A 147 0.72 -11.91 -18.63
N ASN A 148 1.16 -13.10 -18.15
CA ASN A 148 0.48 -14.38 -18.43
C ASN A 148 0.26 -15.26 -17.20
N GLN A 149 0.77 -14.87 -16.04
CA GLN A 149 0.64 -15.67 -14.82
C GLN A 149 0.76 -14.86 -13.55
N VAL A 150 0.22 -15.40 -12.46
CA VAL A 150 0.44 -14.96 -11.09
C VAL A 150 1.08 -16.09 -10.30
N ARG A 151 2.07 -15.75 -9.49
CA ARG A 151 2.69 -16.68 -8.53
C ARG A 151 2.72 -16.08 -7.14
N ILE A 152 2.76 -16.97 -6.15
CA ILE A 152 3.03 -16.60 -4.77
C ILE A 152 4.22 -17.42 -4.30
N TRP A 153 5.19 -16.74 -3.66
CA TRP A 153 6.37 -17.35 -3.06
C TRP A 153 6.33 -17.15 -1.55
N ASN A 154 6.84 -18.13 -0.83
CA ASN A 154 7.18 -17.97 0.58
C ASN A 154 8.52 -17.22 0.69
N LEU A 155 8.56 -16.12 1.42
CA LEU A 155 9.73 -15.25 1.52
C LEU A 155 10.93 -15.92 2.22
N ASP A 156 10.68 -16.77 3.21
CA ASP A 156 11.76 -17.46 3.93
C ASP A 156 12.36 -18.61 3.12
N THR A 157 11.54 -19.38 2.43
CA THR A 157 11.98 -20.62 1.76
C THR A 157 12.20 -20.45 0.27
N GLY A 158 11.59 -19.44 -0.37
CA GLY A 158 11.55 -19.29 -1.83
C GLY A 158 10.63 -20.27 -2.55
N ALA A 159 9.97 -21.16 -1.81
CA ALA A 159 9.01 -22.09 -2.41
C ALA A 159 7.81 -21.35 -3.00
N SER A 160 7.36 -21.78 -4.17
CA SER A 160 6.20 -21.20 -4.86
C SER A 160 5.03 -22.21 -4.91
N PRO A 161 4.19 -22.24 -3.87
CA PRO A 161 3.07 -23.19 -3.80
C PRO A 161 1.89 -22.81 -4.70
N PHE A 162 1.82 -21.55 -5.18
CA PHE A 162 0.67 -21.04 -5.92
C PHE A 162 1.06 -20.53 -7.30
N LYS A 163 0.31 -20.97 -8.31
CA LYS A 163 0.45 -20.50 -9.69
C LYS A 163 -0.89 -20.56 -10.43
N ILE A 164 -1.30 -19.43 -11.01
CA ILE A 164 -2.43 -19.35 -11.95
C ILE A 164 -1.98 -18.70 -13.25
N GLY A 165 -2.61 -19.03 -14.36
CA GLY A 165 -2.26 -18.52 -15.68
C GLY A 165 -3.47 -18.35 -16.58
N GLY A 166 -3.27 -17.82 -17.78
CA GLY A 166 -4.28 -17.75 -18.84
C GLY A 166 -4.84 -16.35 -19.13
N TYR A 167 -4.41 -15.31 -18.41
CA TYR A 167 -4.87 -13.93 -18.59
C TYR A 167 -3.72 -12.93 -18.61
N LEU A 168 -3.98 -11.74 -19.11
CA LEU A 168 -3.12 -10.59 -18.90
C LEU A 168 -3.43 -9.99 -17.51
N TYR A 169 -2.49 -10.09 -16.59
CA TYR A 169 -2.69 -9.63 -15.21
C TYR A 169 -2.24 -8.18 -15.03
N GLU A 170 -3.10 -7.35 -14.46
CA GLU A 170 -2.90 -5.90 -14.35
C GLU A 170 -2.63 -5.43 -12.91
N ALA A 171 -3.21 -6.11 -11.93
CA ALA A 171 -3.06 -5.79 -10.51
C ALA A 171 -3.34 -7.01 -9.65
N LEU A 172 -2.79 -7.03 -8.47
CA LEU A 172 -3.05 -8.04 -7.44
C LEU A 172 -3.01 -7.41 -6.04
N GLY A 173 -3.59 -8.12 -5.07
CA GLY A 173 -3.54 -7.77 -3.65
C GLY A 173 -3.86 -8.97 -2.78
N LEU A 174 -3.03 -9.24 -1.77
CA LEU A 174 -3.23 -10.27 -0.76
C LEU A 174 -4.13 -9.76 0.35
N SER A 175 -5.04 -10.60 0.84
CA SER A 175 -5.86 -10.29 2.01
C SER A 175 -5.03 -10.19 3.29
N GLU A 176 -5.55 -9.49 4.29
CA GLU A 176 -4.86 -9.26 5.56
C GLU A 176 -4.50 -10.57 6.29
N ASP A 177 -5.33 -11.60 6.15
CA ASP A 177 -5.10 -12.93 6.70
C ASP A 177 -4.25 -13.84 5.79
N SER A 178 -3.71 -13.31 4.70
CA SER A 178 -2.88 -14.01 3.71
C SER A 178 -3.55 -15.22 3.02
N ARG A 179 -4.89 -15.36 3.15
CA ARG A 179 -5.64 -16.53 2.65
C ARG A 179 -6.26 -16.33 1.29
N LYS A 180 -6.50 -15.07 0.91
CA LYS A 180 -7.14 -14.73 -0.36
C LYS A 180 -6.24 -13.83 -1.18
N LEU A 181 -6.33 -13.99 -2.48
CA LEU A 181 -5.66 -13.14 -3.47
C LEU A 181 -6.72 -12.53 -4.38
N ALA A 182 -6.82 -11.22 -4.39
CA ALA A 182 -7.60 -10.50 -5.39
C ALA A 182 -6.71 -10.19 -6.60
N VAL A 183 -7.23 -10.42 -7.79
CA VAL A 183 -6.51 -10.21 -9.04
C VAL A 183 -7.40 -9.48 -10.03
N ARG A 184 -6.84 -8.48 -10.69
CA ARG A 184 -7.45 -7.88 -11.87
C ARG A 184 -6.69 -8.34 -13.10
N SER A 185 -7.44 -8.88 -14.06
CA SER A 185 -6.91 -9.42 -15.29
C SER A 185 -7.77 -9.03 -16.48
N SER A 186 -7.26 -9.23 -17.67
CA SER A 186 -8.01 -9.04 -18.91
C SER A 186 -7.66 -10.14 -19.92
N ASP A 187 -8.62 -10.42 -20.79
CA ASP A 187 -8.43 -11.18 -22.02
C ASP A 187 -8.72 -10.31 -23.23
N SER A 188 -8.95 -10.92 -24.40
CA SER A 188 -9.24 -10.20 -25.63
C SER A 188 -10.61 -9.51 -25.67
N LYS A 189 -11.52 -9.84 -24.75
CA LYS A 189 -12.93 -9.40 -24.77
C LYS A 189 -13.35 -8.72 -23.47
N GLU A 190 -12.85 -9.20 -22.33
CA GLU A 190 -13.35 -8.87 -21.03
C GLU A 190 -12.21 -8.53 -20.06
N ARG A 191 -12.58 -7.78 -19.04
CA ARG A 191 -11.77 -7.56 -17.85
C ARG A 191 -12.41 -8.30 -16.70
N HIS A 192 -11.58 -8.85 -15.84
CA HIS A 192 -12.00 -9.68 -14.75
C HIS A 192 -11.45 -9.14 -13.44
N LEU A 193 -12.30 -9.10 -12.42
CA LEU A 193 -11.91 -9.02 -11.02
C LEU A 193 -12.18 -10.39 -10.42
N GLN A 194 -11.17 -11.01 -9.85
CA GLN A 194 -11.19 -12.39 -9.36
C GLN A 194 -10.69 -12.44 -7.92
N VAL A 195 -11.27 -13.33 -7.12
CA VAL A 195 -10.77 -13.70 -5.80
C VAL A 195 -10.45 -15.18 -5.79
N TRP A 196 -9.23 -15.48 -5.39
CA TRP A 196 -8.67 -16.81 -5.34
C TRP A 196 -8.36 -17.20 -3.90
N ASP A 197 -8.58 -18.45 -3.55
CA ASP A 197 -8.10 -19.03 -2.31
C ASP A 197 -6.64 -19.47 -2.47
N VAL A 198 -5.76 -18.90 -1.65
CA VAL A 198 -4.30 -19.11 -1.75
C VAL A 198 -3.91 -20.56 -1.45
N GLN A 199 -4.56 -21.19 -0.48
CA GLN A 199 -4.22 -22.52 -0.03
C GLN A 199 -4.70 -23.60 -1.02
N THR A 200 -5.95 -23.49 -1.48
CA THR A 200 -6.57 -24.47 -2.37
C THR A 200 -6.30 -24.20 -3.85
N GLN A 201 -5.81 -23.02 -4.19
CA GLN A 201 -5.57 -22.51 -5.55
C GLN A 201 -6.85 -22.47 -6.41
N LYS A 202 -8.01 -22.36 -5.78
CA LYS A 202 -9.30 -22.33 -6.46
C LYS A 202 -9.81 -20.91 -6.59
N LEU A 203 -10.47 -20.65 -7.71
CA LEU A 203 -11.23 -19.43 -7.91
C LEU A 203 -12.49 -19.48 -7.04
N ASP A 204 -12.64 -18.50 -6.14
CA ASP A 204 -13.84 -18.39 -5.30
C ASP A 204 -14.95 -17.65 -6.03
N VAL A 205 -14.62 -16.50 -6.58
CA VAL A 205 -15.60 -15.63 -7.25
C VAL A 205 -14.94 -14.80 -8.34
N GLN A 206 -15.70 -14.52 -9.40
CA GLN A 206 -15.28 -13.68 -10.51
C GLN A 206 -16.39 -12.74 -10.93
N LYS A 207 -16.00 -11.49 -11.22
CA LYS A 207 -16.84 -10.50 -11.90
C LYS A 207 -16.17 -10.08 -13.19
N SER A 208 -16.92 -10.09 -14.28
CA SER A 208 -16.44 -9.71 -15.60
C SER A 208 -17.15 -8.46 -16.11
N THR A 209 -16.45 -7.68 -16.92
CA THR A 209 -17.01 -6.50 -17.58
C THR A 209 -16.40 -6.32 -18.97
N HIS A 210 -17.21 -5.96 -19.95
CA HIS A 210 -16.73 -5.56 -21.26
C HIS A 210 -16.16 -4.16 -21.15
N SER A 211 -14.86 -4.01 -21.19
CA SER A 211 -14.23 -2.69 -21.17
C SER A 211 -13.07 -2.64 -22.15
N TYR A 212 -13.11 -1.68 -23.06
CA TYR A 212 -12.05 -1.42 -24.02
C TYR A 212 -10.97 -0.47 -23.48
N LEU A 213 -11.19 0.15 -22.34
CA LEU A 213 -10.22 1.05 -21.74
C LEU A 213 -9.11 0.23 -21.09
N ARG A 214 -7.90 0.34 -21.61
CA ARG A 214 -6.71 -0.16 -20.90
C ARG A 214 -6.63 0.57 -19.57
N SER A 215 -6.90 -0.13 -18.47
CA SER A 215 -6.70 0.50 -17.17
C SER A 215 -5.21 0.63 -16.93
N SER A 216 -4.84 1.77 -16.42
CA SER A 216 -3.60 1.96 -15.70
C SER A 216 -3.45 0.87 -14.63
N HIS A 217 -2.22 0.54 -14.27
CA HIS A 217 -1.90 -0.41 -13.18
C HIS A 217 -2.33 0.15 -11.81
N VAL A 218 -3.65 0.34 -11.63
CA VAL A 218 -4.24 0.79 -10.37
C VAL A 218 -4.19 -0.36 -9.39
N PRO A 219 -3.62 -0.19 -8.20
CA PRO A 219 -3.51 -1.28 -7.23
C PRO A 219 -4.88 -1.74 -6.73
N ILE A 220 -4.88 -2.92 -6.12
CA ILE A 220 -6.00 -3.50 -5.38
C ILE A 220 -5.65 -3.41 -3.90
N PHE A 221 -6.59 -2.93 -3.08
CA PHE A 221 -6.46 -2.94 -1.63
C PHE A 221 -7.54 -3.79 -0.99
N TRP A 222 -7.15 -4.56 0.02
CA TRP A 222 -8.08 -5.20 0.93
C TRP A 222 -8.35 -4.31 2.11
N THR A 223 -9.60 -4.27 2.55
CA THR A 223 -9.95 -3.54 3.77
C THR A 223 -9.94 -4.47 4.97
N THR A 224 -9.37 -4.01 6.07
CA THR A 224 -9.22 -4.80 7.30
C THR A 224 -10.55 -5.05 8.01
N LYS A 225 -11.45 -4.06 7.97
CA LYS A 225 -12.73 -4.10 8.71
C LYS A 225 -13.82 -4.92 8.02
N HIS A 226 -13.92 -4.81 6.70
CA HIS A 226 -15.12 -5.28 5.99
C HIS A 226 -14.87 -6.47 5.06
N LYS A 227 -13.64 -6.97 4.98
CA LYS A 227 -13.26 -8.04 4.03
C LYS A 227 -13.69 -7.68 2.61
N THR A 228 -13.49 -6.43 2.24
CA THR A 228 -13.83 -5.90 0.94
C THR A 228 -12.58 -5.56 0.14
N ILE A 229 -12.74 -5.31 -1.14
CA ILE A 229 -11.70 -5.00 -2.09
C ILE A 229 -11.96 -3.61 -2.66
N VAL A 230 -10.93 -2.75 -2.67
CA VAL A 230 -10.99 -1.40 -3.25
C VAL A 230 -10.10 -1.32 -4.46
N THR A 231 -10.66 -0.97 -5.60
CA THR A 231 -9.92 -0.79 -6.86
C THR A 231 -10.72 0.01 -7.88
N ALA A 232 -10.05 0.48 -8.93
CA ALA A 232 -10.75 1.02 -10.11
C ALA A 232 -11.09 -0.14 -11.05
N PHE A 233 -12.38 -0.49 -11.09
CA PHE A 233 -12.93 -1.52 -11.97
C PHE A 233 -14.29 -1.02 -12.49
N ASN A 234 -14.27 -0.34 -13.63
CA ASN A 234 -15.42 0.35 -14.17
C ASN A 234 -16.26 -0.57 -15.06
N SER A 235 -17.59 -0.40 -14.98
CA SER A 235 -18.53 -0.92 -15.99
C SER A 235 -18.48 -0.04 -17.24
N PRO A 236 -18.74 -0.58 -18.44
CA PRO A 236 -18.85 0.21 -19.69
C PRO A 236 -19.92 1.31 -19.63
N ASP A 237 -20.93 1.09 -18.79
CA ASP A 237 -22.07 2.00 -18.63
C ASP A 237 -21.78 3.16 -17.65
N ASP A 238 -20.61 3.14 -16.99
CA ASP A 238 -20.15 4.21 -16.12
C ASP A 238 -19.46 5.30 -16.93
N ASP A 239 -20.15 6.41 -17.18
CA ASP A 239 -19.61 7.61 -17.82
C ASP A 239 -18.48 8.29 -17.01
N HIS A 240 -18.15 7.75 -15.86
CA HIS A 240 -17.20 8.34 -14.91
C HIS A 240 -16.11 7.35 -14.49
N TYR A 241 -14.90 7.88 -14.43
CA TYR A 241 -13.79 7.17 -13.79
C TYR A 241 -14.08 7.03 -12.30
N SER A 242 -14.28 5.81 -11.83
CA SER A 242 -14.67 5.54 -10.44
C SER A 242 -13.77 4.51 -9.76
N ILE A 243 -13.65 4.66 -8.45
CA ILE A 243 -13.08 3.67 -7.56
C ILE A 243 -14.25 3.06 -6.81
N SER A 244 -14.35 1.74 -6.83
CA SER A 244 -15.42 1.02 -6.16
C SER A 244 -14.87 0.11 -5.07
N GLU A 245 -15.67 -0.07 -4.05
CA GLU A 245 -15.48 -1.09 -3.05
C GLU A 245 -16.37 -2.28 -3.39
N PHE A 246 -15.83 -3.48 -3.27
CA PHE A 246 -16.51 -4.74 -3.59
C PHE A 246 -16.47 -5.68 -2.39
N ASP A 247 -17.57 -6.30 -2.06
CA ASP A 247 -17.60 -7.43 -1.14
C ASP A 247 -16.75 -8.58 -1.71
N ALA A 248 -15.79 -9.08 -0.94
CA ALA A 248 -14.81 -10.04 -1.46
C ALA A 248 -15.39 -11.43 -1.74
N SER A 249 -16.55 -11.75 -1.21
CA SER A 249 -17.21 -13.05 -1.41
C SER A 249 -18.17 -13.08 -2.61
N THR A 250 -18.71 -11.92 -2.99
CA THR A 250 -19.74 -11.81 -4.04
C THR A 250 -19.33 -10.91 -5.20
N LEU A 251 -18.33 -10.05 -4.99
CA LEU A 251 -17.92 -8.96 -5.88
C LEU A 251 -19.05 -7.99 -6.24
N ASN A 252 -20.07 -7.91 -5.38
CA ASN A 252 -21.05 -6.85 -5.43
C ASN A 252 -20.45 -5.55 -4.88
N THR A 253 -20.86 -4.42 -5.47
CA THR A 253 -20.42 -3.11 -5.01
C THR A 253 -20.98 -2.78 -3.64
N VAL A 254 -20.13 -2.20 -2.78
CA VAL A 254 -20.47 -1.75 -1.43
C VAL A 254 -20.46 -0.23 -1.41
N GLY A 255 -21.61 0.38 -1.11
CA GLY A 255 -21.75 1.83 -1.04
C GLY A 255 -21.61 2.55 -2.39
N ALA A 256 -21.54 3.88 -2.35
CA ALA A 256 -21.37 4.69 -3.53
C ALA A 256 -19.90 4.72 -3.99
N PRO A 257 -19.62 4.76 -5.31
CA PRO A 257 -18.25 4.85 -5.80
C PRO A 257 -17.65 6.24 -5.56
N PHE A 258 -16.31 6.29 -5.46
CA PHE A 258 -15.56 7.55 -5.46
C PHE A 258 -15.37 8.01 -6.91
N LYS A 259 -15.95 9.15 -7.26
CA LYS A 259 -16.00 9.62 -8.65
C LYS A 259 -14.87 10.58 -8.99
N HIS A 260 -14.16 10.30 -10.07
CA HIS A 260 -13.17 11.17 -10.68
C HIS A 260 -13.67 11.79 -11.98
N THR A 261 -13.06 12.92 -12.35
CA THR A 261 -13.32 13.61 -13.62
C THR A 261 -12.42 13.14 -14.75
N SER A 262 -11.39 12.34 -14.44
CA SER A 262 -10.42 11.81 -15.40
C SER A 262 -9.89 10.45 -14.96
N GLN A 263 -9.20 9.77 -15.86
CA GLN A 263 -8.68 8.42 -15.63
C GLN A 263 -7.79 8.32 -14.37
N ILE A 264 -8.13 7.36 -13.52
CA ILE A 264 -7.40 7.09 -12.29
C ILE A 264 -6.13 6.30 -12.63
N CYS A 265 -4.99 6.77 -12.15
CA CYS A 265 -3.69 6.16 -12.39
C CYS A 265 -3.14 5.46 -11.15
N ARG A 266 -3.40 5.99 -9.95
CA ARG A 266 -2.85 5.49 -8.69
C ARG A 266 -3.86 5.60 -7.56
N LEU A 267 -3.71 4.70 -6.60
CA LEU A 267 -4.45 4.67 -5.35
C LEU A 267 -3.50 4.41 -4.20
N ALA A 268 -3.82 4.93 -3.02
CA ALA A 268 -3.24 4.56 -1.74
C ALA A 268 -4.34 4.54 -0.70
N LEU A 269 -4.42 3.49 0.09
CA LEU A 269 -5.35 3.35 1.20
C LEU A 269 -4.55 3.35 2.50
N SER A 270 -5.00 4.10 3.49
CA SER A 270 -4.38 4.10 4.82
C SER A 270 -4.54 2.73 5.50
N THR A 271 -3.60 2.37 6.36
CA THR A 271 -3.58 1.06 7.03
C THR A 271 -4.80 0.82 7.93
N ASP A 272 -5.37 1.90 8.47
CA ASP A 272 -6.60 1.91 9.25
C ASP A 272 -7.88 1.97 8.40
N CYS A 273 -7.75 2.03 7.07
CA CYS A 273 -8.84 2.18 6.10
C CYS A 273 -9.72 3.41 6.33
N VAL A 274 -9.17 4.50 6.86
CA VAL A 274 -9.92 5.75 7.12
C VAL A 274 -9.76 6.73 5.97
N LEU A 275 -8.58 6.78 5.35
CA LEU A 275 -8.23 7.70 4.29
C LEU A 275 -7.89 6.98 2.99
N LEU A 276 -8.51 7.39 1.89
CA LEU A 276 -8.17 6.97 0.54
C LEU A 276 -7.55 8.15 -0.20
N ALA A 277 -6.38 7.95 -0.79
CA ALA A 277 -5.80 8.87 -1.75
C ALA A 277 -5.91 8.29 -3.17
N SER A 278 -6.23 9.11 -4.13
CA SER A 278 -6.34 8.71 -5.53
C SER A 278 -5.73 9.76 -6.44
N ALA A 279 -5.05 9.32 -7.48
CA ALA A 279 -4.43 10.20 -8.45
C ALA A 279 -4.93 9.93 -9.87
N SER A 280 -5.14 11.02 -10.60
CA SER A 280 -5.32 11.05 -12.04
C SER A 280 -4.12 11.75 -12.70
N TYR A 281 -4.15 11.99 -14.01
CA TYR A 281 -3.03 12.64 -14.72
C TYR A 281 -2.71 14.06 -14.24
N SER A 282 -3.66 14.75 -13.61
CA SER A 282 -3.51 16.17 -13.22
C SER A 282 -3.93 16.47 -11.79
N THR A 283 -4.43 15.50 -11.05
CA THR A 283 -4.95 15.76 -9.69
C THR A 283 -4.66 14.61 -8.76
N ILE A 284 -4.45 14.95 -7.48
CA ILE A 284 -4.52 14.02 -6.36
C ILE A 284 -5.74 14.42 -5.51
N LYS A 285 -6.57 13.43 -5.15
CA LYS A 285 -7.75 13.63 -4.31
C LYS A 285 -7.62 12.80 -3.04
N LEU A 286 -8.05 13.38 -1.91
CA LEU A 286 -8.17 12.72 -0.62
C LEU A 286 -9.63 12.54 -0.27
N TRP A 287 -9.99 11.37 0.24
CA TRP A 287 -11.35 10.97 0.55
C TRP A 287 -11.42 10.40 1.96
N ALA A 288 -12.44 10.76 2.72
CA ALA A 288 -12.84 9.98 3.89
C ALA A 288 -13.44 8.66 3.40
N PHE A 289 -12.80 7.55 3.71
CA PHE A 289 -13.14 6.26 3.11
C PHE A 289 -14.56 5.81 3.45
N GLU A 290 -14.93 5.85 4.72
CA GLU A 290 -16.24 5.39 5.21
C GLU A 290 -17.40 6.23 4.65
N SER A 291 -17.30 7.56 4.72
CA SER A 291 -18.37 8.47 4.30
C SER A 291 -18.38 8.76 2.80
N ARG A 292 -17.38 8.32 2.06
CA ARG A 292 -17.17 8.61 0.63
C ARG A 292 -17.01 10.10 0.31
N GLN A 293 -16.80 10.92 1.32
CA GLN A 293 -16.68 12.36 1.17
C GLN A 293 -15.32 12.75 0.58
N LEU A 294 -15.34 13.62 -0.42
CA LEU A 294 -14.13 14.27 -0.92
C LEU A 294 -13.67 15.31 0.12
N LEU A 295 -12.47 15.12 0.65
CA LEU A 295 -11.87 16.00 1.65
C LEU A 295 -11.03 17.11 1.03
N ALA A 296 -10.27 16.76 -0.02
CA ALA A 296 -9.42 17.71 -0.72
C ALA A 296 -9.14 17.26 -2.16
N SER A 297 -8.80 18.24 -3.01
CA SER A 297 -8.33 18.03 -4.37
C SER A 297 -7.14 18.94 -4.64
N PHE A 298 -6.03 18.37 -5.10
CA PHE A 298 -4.78 19.07 -5.35
C PHE A 298 -4.43 18.96 -6.83
N ASP A 299 -4.06 20.05 -7.46
CA ASP A 299 -3.53 20.04 -8.83
C ASP A 299 -2.06 19.57 -8.76
N VAL A 300 -1.74 18.48 -9.41
CA VAL A 300 -0.40 17.87 -9.45
C VAL A 300 -0.14 17.35 -10.86
N GLU A 301 1.03 17.72 -11.40
CA GLU A 301 1.39 17.33 -12.76
C GLU A 301 1.84 15.87 -12.82
N SER A 302 1.12 15.05 -13.58
CA SER A 302 1.43 13.65 -13.94
C SER A 302 1.95 12.79 -12.79
N PRO A 303 1.19 12.62 -11.68
CA PRO A 303 1.62 11.80 -10.56
C PRO A 303 1.79 10.34 -11.00
N LEU A 304 2.97 9.78 -10.72
CA LEU A 304 3.36 8.44 -11.17
C LEU A 304 3.30 7.39 -10.06
N THR A 305 3.64 7.78 -8.83
CA THR A 305 3.49 6.95 -7.63
C THR A 305 2.69 7.72 -6.60
N LEU A 306 2.01 7.01 -5.71
CA LEU A 306 1.21 7.60 -4.64
C LEU A 306 1.21 6.66 -3.45
N LEU A 307 1.60 7.14 -2.27
CA LEU A 307 1.58 6.39 -1.02
C LEU A 307 1.11 7.29 0.12
N LEU A 308 0.47 6.68 1.11
CA LEU A 308 0.27 7.25 2.45
C LEU A 308 1.37 6.72 3.38
N SER A 309 1.84 7.56 4.31
CA SER A 309 2.78 7.13 5.34
C SER A 309 2.13 6.10 6.28
N PRO A 310 2.92 5.25 6.97
CA PRO A 310 2.38 4.24 7.89
C PRO A 310 1.50 4.81 9.00
N ASP A 311 1.73 6.06 9.43
CA ASP A 311 0.93 6.79 10.40
C ASP A 311 -0.25 7.57 9.77
N SER A 312 -0.44 7.45 8.45
CA SER A 312 -1.50 8.11 7.67
C SER A 312 -1.50 9.66 7.75
N ARG A 313 -0.38 10.27 8.14
CA ARG A 313 -0.26 11.73 8.28
C ARG A 313 0.39 12.42 7.10
N GLN A 314 1.08 11.66 6.25
CA GLN A 314 1.79 12.20 5.10
C GLN A 314 1.39 11.48 3.82
N LEU A 315 1.46 12.23 2.72
CA LEU A 315 1.29 11.75 1.36
C LEU A 315 2.63 11.86 0.64
N ALA A 316 3.12 10.74 0.08
CA ALA A 316 4.30 10.73 -0.78
C ALA A 316 3.90 10.45 -2.22
N TYR A 317 4.49 11.20 -3.15
CA TYR A 317 4.28 10.99 -4.58
C TYR A 317 5.51 11.35 -5.41
N THR A 318 5.56 10.81 -6.62
CA THR A 318 6.54 11.18 -7.66
C THR A 318 5.80 11.64 -8.92
N SER A 319 6.46 12.41 -9.76
CA SER A 319 5.96 12.82 -11.06
C SER A 319 6.69 12.11 -12.20
N PHE A 320 6.03 12.06 -13.36
CA PHE A 320 6.61 11.45 -14.55
C PHE A 320 7.77 12.29 -15.14
N TYR A 321 7.72 13.61 -14.98
CA TYR A 321 8.65 14.54 -15.63
C TYR A 321 9.87 14.92 -14.80
N ASP A 322 9.91 14.52 -13.53
CA ASP A 322 11.06 14.77 -12.69
C ASP A 322 11.45 13.55 -11.86
N ALA A 323 12.68 13.55 -11.38
CA ALA A 323 13.23 12.47 -10.58
C ALA A 323 13.22 12.82 -9.09
N LYS A 324 12.11 13.37 -8.60
CA LYS A 324 11.95 13.83 -7.22
C LYS A 324 10.84 13.07 -6.51
N ILE A 325 11.07 12.77 -5.22
CA ILE A 325 10.03 12.28 -4.33
C ILE A 325 9.57 13.45 -3.48
N ARG A 326 8.27 13.72 -3.50
CA ARG A 326 7.65 14.76 -2.68
C ARG A 326 6.89 14.12 -1.55
N ILE A 327 7.14 14.61 -0.34
CA ILE A 327 6.45 14.19 0.88
C ILE A 327 5.74 15.42 1.43
N CYS A 328 4.43 15.33 1.56
CA CYS A 328 3.56 16.43 2.00
C CYS A 328 2.82 16.00 3.25
N ASP A 329 2.70 16.90 4.23
CA ASP A 329 1.80 16.66 5.35
C ASP A 329 0.34 16.76 4.88
N ILE A 330 -0.49 15.86 5.37
CA ILE A 330 -1.94 15.97 5.19
C ILE A 330 -2.41 17.10 6.12
N PRO A 331 -3.11 18.12 5.58
CA PRO A 331 -3.55 19.26 6.37
C PRO A 331 -4.32 18.87 7.64
N ALA A 332 -4.02 19.52 8.76
CA ALA A 332 -4.58 19.19 10.06
C ALA A 332 -6.12 19.26 10.11
N ASN A 333 -6.72 20.19 9.34
CA ASN A 333 -8.18 20.30 9.21
C ASN A 333 -8.78 19.07 8.52
N ILE A 334 -8.06 18.43 7.58
CA ILE A 334 -8.48 17.18 6.94
C ILE A 334 -8.41 16.03 7.94
N LEU A 335 -7.31 15.91 8.68
CA LEU A 335 -7.17 14.88 9.72
C LEU A 335 -8.25 15.03 10.80
N ALA A 336 -8.51 16.26 11.27
CA ALA A 336 -9.57 16.53 12.24
C ALA A 336 -10.97 16.19 11.72
N SER A 337 -11.25 16.42 10.42
CA SER A 337 -12.54 16.06 9.82
C SER A 337 -12.77 14.55 9.78
N ILE A 338 -11.72 13.77 9.61
CA ILE A 338 -11.79 12.31 9.64
C ILE A 338 -12.06 11.80 11.06
N GLU A 339 -11.35 12.34 12.06
CA GLU A 339 -11.55 11.99 13.47
C GLU A 339 -12.99 12.28 13.93
N SER A 340 -13.57 13.41 13.51
CA SER A 340 -14.95 13.79 13.86
C SER A 340 -16.01 12.89 13.24
N VAL A 341 -15.76 12.27 12.08
CA VAL A 341 -16.69 11.34 11.41
C VAL A 341 -16.65 9.94 12.05
N CYS A 342 -15.51 9.56 12.65
CA CYS A 342 -15.38 8.26 13.31
C CYS A 342 -16.02 8.18 14.70
N ILE A 343 -16.26 9.31 15.37
CA ILE A 343 -16.85 9.36 16.72
C ILE A 343 -18.34 8.96 16.78
N PRO A 344 -19.22 9.29 15.83
CA PRO A 344 -20.65 8.95 15.94
C PRO A 344 -20.95 7.46 15.92
N THR A 345 -20.15 6.64 15.23
CA THR A 345 -20.40 5.19 15.12
C THR A 345 -20.11 4.46 16.43
N TYR A 346 -19.19 4.94 17.23
CA TYR A 346 -18.86 4.33 18.52
C TYR A 346 -19.93 4.64 19.61
N ILE A 347 -20.52 5.82 19.55
CA ILE A 347 -21.57 6.24 20.51
C ILE A 347 -22.90 5.52 20.25
N HIS A 348 -23.25 5.25 18.99
CA HIS A 348 -24.48 4.50 18.67
C HIS A 348 -24.44 3.04 19.12
N HIS A 349 -23.26 2.39 19.17
CA HIS A 349 -23.14 1.04 19.72
C HIS A 349 -23.13 0.99 21.25
N LEU A 350 -22.77 2.09 21.92
CA LEU A 350 -22.84 2.18 23.39
C LEU A 350 -24.26 2.50 23.88
N HIS A 351 -25.08 3.21 23.09
CA HIS A 351 -26.47 3.52 23.47
C HIS A 351 -27.45 2.36 23.29
N ALA A 352 -27.11 1.32 22.55
CA ALA A 352 -27.99 0.17 22.36
C ALA A 352 -27.96 -0.85 23.52
N ASN A 353 -27.03 -0.74 24.47
CA ASN A 353 -26.85 -1.70 25.57
C ASN A 353 -26.84 -1.10 26.97
N MET A 354 -27.27 0.15 27.15
CA MET A 354 -27.43 0.73 28.51
C MET A 354 -28.87 1.05 28.82
N PHE A 355 -29.63 0.06 29.30
CA PHE A 355 -30.77 0.27 30.15
C PHE A 355 -30.36 0.09 31.62
N ILE A 356 -30.46 1.20 32.38
CA ILE A 356 -30.66 1.34 33.83
C ILE A 356 -29.48 1.02 34.75
N LEU A 357 -28.88 2.06 35.33
CA LEU A 357 -28.76 2.28 36.79
C LEU A 357 -28.24 3.72 37.06
N PRO A 358 -28.67 4.37 38.15
CA PRO A 358 -28.55 5.80 38.33
C PRO A 358 -27.16 6.21 38.90
N ILE A 359 -26.76 7.40 38.47
CA ILE A 359 -25.55 8.10 38.85
C ILE A 359 -25.63 8.60 40.29
N PHE A 360 -24.65 8.23 41.11
CA PHE A 360 -24.28 8.99 42.30
C PHE A 360 -22.88 9.57 42.11
N PHE A 361 -22.81 10.89 42.14
CA PHE A 361 -21.55 11.64 42.28
C PHE A 361 -20.98 11.45 43.69
N ALA A 362 -19.72 11.09 43.82
CA ALA A 362 -18.91 11.38 44.98
C ALA A 362 -17.48 11.70 44.55
N VAL A 363 -17.06 12.88 44.94
CA VAL A 363 -15.75 13.49 44.81
C VAL A 363 -14.86 12.97 45.94
N ASP A 364 -13.56 12.91 45.64
CA ASP A 364 -12.41 12.76 46.55
C ASP A 364 -12.13 11.45 47.29
N LEU A 365 -10.96 10.90 47.01
CA LEU A 365 -9.84 10.82 47.94
C LEU A 365 -8.67 10.02 47.35
N MET A 366 -7.55 10.70 47.18
CA MET A 366 -6.23 10.06 46.96
C MET A 366 -5.82 9.24 48.17
N VAL A 367 -5.50 7.96 47.97
CA VAL A 367 -4.73 7.15 48.94
C VAL A 367 -3.65 6.41 48.15
N PRO A 368 -2.37 6.48 48.57
CA PRO A 368 -1.30 5.76 47.90
C PRO A 368 -1.29 4.31 48.30
N LEU A 369 -1.23 3.39 47.32
CA LEU A 369 -1.06 1.97 47.53
C LEU A 369 0.40 1.68 47.94
N GLN A 370 0.59 1.21 49.19
CA GLN A 370 1.82 0.59 49.69
C GLN A 370 1.88 -0.86 49.22
N PHE A 371 3.00 -1.23 48.58
CA PHE A 371 3.31 -2.63 48.27
C PHE A 371 3.95 -3.33 49.47
N PRO A 372 3.60 -4.58 49.83
CA PRO A 372 4.27 -5.31 50.86
C PRO A 372 5.61 -5.88 50.36
N ALA A 373 6.58 -5.88 51.29
CA ALA A 373 7.94 -6.35 51.08
C ALA A 373 8.01 -7.85 50.78
N THR A 374 8.84 -8.21 49.80
CA THR A 374 9.16 -9.60 49.43
C THR A 374 10.10 -10.25 50.42
N SER A 375 9.73 -11.43 50.92
CA SER A 375 10.61 -12.32 51.72
C SER A 375 11.64 -13.03 50.82
N PRO A 376 12.84 -13.36 51.35
CA PRO A 376 13.91 -13.98 50.58
C PRO A 376 13.72 -15.48 50.37
N LEU A 377 14.08 -15.98 49.20
CA LEU A 377 14.14 -17.39 48.84
C LEU A 377 15.31 -18.12 49.50
N PRO A 378 15.17 -19.40 49.82
CA PRO A 378 16.24 -20.20 50.47
C PRO A 378 17.30 -20.64 49.46
N ARG A 379 18.56 -20.62 49.91
CA ARG A 379 19.74 -21.14 49.21
C ARG A 379 19.67 -22.67 49.10
N SER A 380 19.81 -23.20 47.87
CA SER A 380 20.11 -24.62 47.67
C SER A 380 21.61 -24.84 47.40
N HIS A 381 22.11 -25.90 48.01
CA HIS A 381 23.50 -26.33 48.04
C HIS A 381 24.07 -26.74 46.69
N ILE A 382 25.33 -26.35 46.48
CA ILE A 382 26.23 -26.86 45.45
C ILE A 382 26.72 -28.24 45.88
N VAL A 383 26.54 -29.23 44.98
CA VAL A 383 27.28 -30.49 45.06
C VAL A 383 28.11 -30.60 43.78
N SER A 384 29.41 -30.59 43.98
CA SER A 384 30.43 -30.88 42.98
C SER A 384 30.47 -32.38 42.67
N GLY A 385 30.51 -32.72 41.39
CA GLY A 385 30.74 -34.09 40.93
C GLY A 385 31.51 -34.10 39.62
N THR A 386 32.77 -34.38 39.72
CA THR A 386 33.73 -34.65 38.66
C THR A 386 33.44 -35.99 37.96
N GLY A 387 33.62 -36.07 36.63
CA GLY A 387 33.54 -37.32 35.88
C GLY A 387 33.88 -37.18 34.40
N ILE A 388 35.05 -37.46 34.08
CA ILE A 388 35.90 -37.71 32.95
C ILE A 388 35.27 -38.57 31.81
N VAL A 389 35.47 -38.16 30.60
CA VAL A 389 35.51 -38.73 29.20
C VAL A 389 35.91 -40.25 29.14
N PRO A 390 35.72 -41.09 28.08
CA PRO A 390 35.91 -40.78 26.63
C PRO A 390 35.08 -41.55 25.58
N TYR A 391 35.23 -41.10 24.29
CA TYR A 391 35.24 -41.82 23.00
C TYR A 391 34.33 -43.01 22.70
N VAL A 392 33.46 -42.93 21.70
CA VAL A 392 33.67 -43.46 20.32
C VAL A 392 32.74 -42.68 19.37
#